data_83d9731fe52b6ec0befac6cf2c6cf747
#
_entry.id   83d9731fe52b6ec0befac6cf2c6cf747
#
_cell.length_a   1.000
_cell.length_b   1.000
_cell.length_c   1.000
_cell.angle_alpha   90.00
_cell.angle_beta   90.00
_cell.angle_gamma   90.00
#
_symmetry.space_group_name_H-M   'P 1'
#
loop_
_entity.id
_entity.type
_entity.pdbx_description
1 polymer ?
#
loop_
_entity_poly.entity_id
_entity_poly.type
_entity_poly.pdbx_seq_one_letter_code
_entity_poly.pdbx_strand_id
1 'polypeptide(L)'
;MPMPKERKFEWALKPTSSVSWGQVKNKSGQICVVLEHSLLRGVTSDMIAWWFRNFANLKVTLEDVEGYEGEKVPAYWLWHPSDHINAQFVGKLGENGTARAGAKIRIKETMQYNKYGFQFPVNQELEIFYCEKDGWGMGKRIPFFGKMIFLRISYKDVYEDGKIIGVHYHYEVVAGTNKQNIMAKAINKKLVGGFTAEFWEAWITHNTIEVGVFENFLPVLYSQRNDLNSLSYSKNMNPITQGMALQEQKGYDQNLLEERLKGYELSTNAFEYQQGAMKSILG
;
A
#
# COMPACT_ATOMS: atom_id res chain seq x y z
N MET A 1 -11.06 -16.58 9.64
CA MET A 1 -10.20 -17.42 8.76
C MET A 1 -8.84 -17.39 9.41
N PRO A 2 -8.15 -18.50 9.62
CA PRO A 2 -6.81 -18.52 10.16
C PRO A 2 -5.83 -17.81 9.22
N MET A 3 -4.66 -17.44 9.73
CA MET A 3 -3.56 -16.92 8.93
C MET A 3 -3.13 -17.99 7.92
N PRO A 4 -2.99 -17.68 6.61
CA PRO A 4 -2.35 -18.58 5.67
C PRO A 4 -0.90 -18.84 6.11
N LYS A 5 -0.36 -20.01 5.78
CA LYS A 5 1.07 -20.26 5.95
C LYS A 5 1.87 -19.21 5.17
N GLU A 6 3.07 -18.90 5.62
CA GLU A 6 3.98 -18.04 4.88
C GLU A 6 4.23 -18.60 3.49
N ARG A 7 4.17 -17.75 2.47
CA ARG A 7 4.42 -18.10 1.08
C ARG A 7 5.88 -17.84 0.77
N LYS A 8 6.66 -18.89 0.61
CA LYS A 8 8.09 -18.84 0.34
C LYS A 8 8.37 -18.53 -1.14
N PHE A 9 8.09 -17.29 -1.54
CA PHE A 9 8.35 -16.84 -2.91
C PHE A 9 9.84 -16.67 -3.24
N GLU A 10 10.71 -16.69 -2.23
CA GLU A 10 12.16 -16.47 -2.37
C GLU A 10 12.50 -15.08 -2.96
N TRP A 11 11.64 -14.12 -2.78
CA TRP A 11 11.87 -12.75 -3.21
C TRP A 11 12.87 -12.03 -2.32
N ALA A 12 13.74 -11.24 -2.95
CA ALA A 12 14.51 -10.24 -2.21
C ALA A 12 13.59 -9.06 -1.85
N LEU A 13 13.20 -8.98 -0.58
CA LEU A 13 12.31 -7.94 -0.10
C LEU A 13 13.07 -6.62 0.07
N LYS A 14 12.44 -5.51 -0.32
CA LYS A 14 13.01 -4.18 -0.10
C LYS A 14 13.09 -3.87 1.40
N PRO A 15 14.24 -3.35 1.88
CA PRO A 15 14.37 -2.91 3.27
C PRO A 15 13.59 -1.62 3.52
N THR A 16 13.26 -1.32 4.76
CA THR A 16 12.58 -0.07 5.14
C THR A 16 13.37 1.19 4.79
N SER A 17 14.70 1.09 4.67
CA SER A 17 15.57 2.17 4.18
C SER A 17 15.32 2.55 2.71
N SER A 18 14.57 1.76 1.95
CA SER A 18 14.16 2.07 0.58
C SER A 18 12.95 3.02 0.51
N VAL A 19 12.40 3.41 1.65
CA VAL A 19 11.25 4.29 1.76
C VAL A 19 11.65 5.53 2.56
N SER A 20 11.38 6.72 2.02
CA SER A 20 11.41 7.96 2.78
C SER A 20 10.00 8.27 3.29
N TRP A 21 9.89 8.70 4.54
CA TRP A 21 8.58 8.95 5.12
C TRP A 21 8.62 10.09 6.13
N GLY A 22 7.47 10.72 6.32
CA GLY A 22 7.31 11.80 7.29
C GLY A 22 5.89 11.86 7.81
N GLN A 23 5.73 12.53 8.95
CA GLN A 23 4.44 12.76 9.58
C GLN A 23 4.23 14.24 9.82
N VAL A 24 3.05 14.72 9.50
CA VAL A 24 2.58 16.07 9.87
C VAL A 24 1.35 15.97 10.74
N LYS A 25 1.20 16.92 11.70
CA LYS A 25 0.07 17.00 12.61
C LYS A 25 -0.47 18.42 12.61
N ASN A 26 -1.77 18.59 12.42
CA ASN A 26 -2.40 19.91 12.46
C ASN A 26 -2.88 20.29 13.86
N LYS A 27 -3.36 21.54 14.01
CA LYS A 27 -3.90 22.08 15.28
C LYS A 27 -5.14 21.35 15.79
N SER A 28 -5.85 20.62 14.95
CA SER A 28 -6.97 19.76 15.39
C SER A 28 -6.51 18.42 15.96
N GLY A 29 -5.25 18.06 15.79
CA GLY A 29 -4.69 16.76 16.13
C GLY A 29 -4.89 15.70 15.03
N GLN A 30 -5.37 16.08 13.82
CA GLN A 30 -5.33 15.21 12.66
C GLN A 30 -3.87 14.98 12.26
N ILE A 31 -3.53 13.77 11.85
CA ILE A 31 -2.22 13.42 11.32
C ILE A 31 -2.30 13.03 9.85
N CYS A 32 -1.22 13.31 9.13
CA CYS A 32 -0.97 12.74 7.82
C CYS A 32 0.42 12.09 7.85
N VAL A 33 0.50 10.85 7.42
CA VAL A 33 1.76 10.13 7.21
C VAL A 33 1.94 9.93 5.72
N VAL A 34 3.11 10.29 5.22
CA VAL A 34 3.47 10.24 3.80
C VAL A 34 4.65 9.29 3.64
N LEU A 35 4.56 8.41 2.65
CA LEU A 35 5.63 7.52 2.25
C LEU A 35 5.96 7.75 0.78
N GLU A 36 7.26 7.90 0.49
CA GLU A 36 7.81 7.91 -0.86
C GLU A 36 8.65 6.66 -1.05
N HIS A 37 8.21 5.78 -1.93
CA HIS A 37 8.91 4.54 -2.22
C HIS A 37 10.03 4.77 -3.23
N SER A 38 11.11 4.02 -3.09
CA SER A 38 12.12 3.94 -4.15
C SER A 38 11.48 3.47 -5.46
N LEU A 39 12.10 3.81 -6.59
CA LEU A 39 11.61 3.45 -7.92
C LEU A 39 11.19 1.98 -7.99
N LEU A 40 9.97 1.71 -8.42
CA LEU A 40 9.48 0.37 -8.73
C LEU A 40 9.91 0.01 -10.15
N ARG A 41 11.00 -0.72 -10.30
CA ARG A 41 11.61 -1.06 -11.58
C ARG A 41 10.79 -2.10 -12.34
N GLY A 42 10.69 -1.93 -13.67
CA GLY A 42 9.96 -2.86 -14.53
C GLY A 42 8.43 -2.85 -14.34
N VAL A 43 7.92 -1.99 -13.47
CA VAL A 43 6.49 -1.75 -13.24
C VAL A 43 6.07 -0.49 -13.98
N THR A 44 4.84 -0.44 -14.49
CA THR A 44 4.24 0.74 -15.10
C THR A 44 3.00 1.19 -14.34
N SER A 45 2.60 2.44 -14.52
CA SER A 45 1.36 2.97 -13.94
C SER A 45 0.12 2.19 -14.41
N ASP A 46 0.10 1.72 -15.65
CA ASP A 46 -1.00 0.88 -16.18
C ASP A 46 -1.08 -0.47 -15.46
N MET A 47 0.06 -1.09 -15.08
CA MET A 47 0.10 -2.32 -14.30
C MET A 47 -0.52 -2.12 -12.91
N ILE A 48 -0.15 -1.02 -12.24
CA ILE A 48 -0.66 -0.70 -10.90
C ILE A 48 -2.15 -0.37 -10.96
N ALA A 49 -2.59 0.42 -11.95
CA ALA A 49 -4.00 0.73 -12.15
C ALA A 49 -4.84 -0.54 -12.41
N TRP A 50 -4.32 -1.45 -13.22
CA TRP A 50 -4.96 -2.75 -13.45
C TRP A 50 -5.02 -3.57 -12.16
N TRP A 51 -3.95 -3.63 -11.37
CA TRP A 51 -3.90 -4.33 -10.11
C TRP A 51 -5.00 -3.83 -9.16
N PHE A 52 -5.05 -2.53 -8.89
CA PHE A 52 -6.02 -1.94 -7.96
C PHE A 52 -7.49 -2.12 -8.39
N ARG A 53 -7.74 -2.27 -9.68
CA ARG A 53 -9.09 -2.58 -10.18
C ARG A 53 -9.49 -4.04 -10.01
N ASN A 54 -8.55 -4.95 -9.87
CA ASN A 54 -8.82 -6.38 -10.02
C ASN A 54 -8.40 -7.25 -8.83
N PHE A 55 -7.38 -6.89 -8.06
CA PHE A 55 -6.65 -7.78 -7.15
C PHE A 55 -7.52 -8.60 -6.18
N ALA A 56 -8.61 -8.01 -5.67
CA ALA A 56 -9.47 -8.66 -4.68
C ALA A 56 -10.39 -9.74 -5.31
N ASN A 57 -10.48 -9.80 -6.63
CA ASN A 57 -11.28 -10.80 -7.36
C ASN A 57 -10.39 -11.81 -8.11
N LEU A 58 -9.09 -11.54 -8.22
CA LEU A 58 -8.17 -12.42 -8.94
C LEU A 58 -7.80 -13.63 -8.09
N LYS A 59 -7.65 -14.75 -8.78
CA LYS A 59 -6.99 -15.95 -8.28
C LYS A 59 -5.82 -16.30 -9.20
N VAL A 60 -4.77 -16.86 -8.62
CA VAL A 60 -3.56 -17.23 -9.32
C VAL A 60 -3.14 -18.63 -8.93
N THR A 61 -2.72 -19.45 -9.88
CA THR A 61 -2.11 -20.76 -9.60
C THR A 61 -0.65 -20.54 -9.25
N LEU A 62 -0.21 -21.03 -8.10
CA LEU A 62 1.19 -21.01 -7.68
C LEU A 62 1.86 -22.31 -8.16
N GLU A 63 2.72 -22.22 -9.17
CA GLU A 63 3.28 -23.39 -9.85
C GLU A 63 4.33 -24.12 -9.01
N ASP A 64 5.20 -23.37 -8.31
CA ASP A 64 6.40 -23.89 -7.65
C ASP A 64 6.68 -23.25 -6.27
N VAL A 65 5.66 -22.69 -5.63
CA VAL A 65 5.78 -22.12 -4.27
C VAL A 65 5.59 -23.23 -3.24
N GLU A 66 6.61 -23.46 -2.41
CA GLU A 66 6.64 -24.53 -1.40
C GLU A 66 5.36 -24.58 -0.54
N GLY A 67 4.68 -25.68 -0.56
CA GLY A 67 3.43 -25.96 0.18
C GLY A 67 2.17 -25.38 -0.44
N TYR A 68 2.26 -24.89 -1.69
CA TYR A 68 1.15 -24.37 -2.49
C TYR A 68 1.25 -24.78 -3.97
N GLU A 69 2.08 -25.76 -4.30
CA GLU A 69 2.35 -26.19 -5.67
C GLU A 69 1.08 -26.62 -6.40
N GLY A 70 0.75 -25.92 -7.48
CA GLY A 70 -0.46 -26.13 -8.26
C GLY A 70 -1.75 -25.61 -7.61
N GLU A 71 -1.69 -25.01 -6.43
CA GLU A 71 -2.86 -24.46 -5.76
C GLU A 71 -3.30 -23.13 -6.36
N LYS A 72 -4.62 -22.95 -6.53
CA LYS A 72 -5.24 -21.70 -6.95
C LYS A 72 -5.63 -20.86 -5.75
N VAL A 73 -4.84 -19.83 -5.47
CA VAL A 73 -4.97 -18.96 -4.30
C VAL A 73 -5.46 -17.55 -4.67
N PRO A 74 -5.95 -16.73 -3.70
CA PRO A 74 -6.21 -15.31 -3.94
C PRO A 74 -4.94 -14.59 -4.41
N ALA A 75 -5.01 -13.82 -5.48
CA ALA A 75 -3.86 -13.02 -5.96
C ALA A 75 -3.37 -12.01 -4.90
N TYR A 76 -4.26 -11.59 -4.00
CA TYR A 76 -3.93 -10.76 -2.85
C TYR A 76 -2.76 -11.31 -2.00
N TRP A 77 -2.53 -12.62 -2.02
CA TRP A 77 -1.43 -13.26 -1.29
C TRP A 77 -0.06 -12.99 -1.91
N LEU A 78 0.02 -12.66 -3.22
CA LEU A 78 1.28 -12.26 -3.84
C LEU A 78 1.70 -10.86 -3.40
N TRP A 79 0.74 -10.03 -2.99
CA TRP A 79 1.04 -8.65 -2.62
C TRP A 79 1.70 -8.51 -1.23
N HIS A 80 1.65 -9.53 -0.38
CA HIS A 80 2.50 -9.64 0.81
C HIS A 80 2.71 -11.11 1.20
N PRO A 81 3.98 -11.58 1.35
CA PRO A 81 4.27 -13.02 1.55
C PRO A 81 3.67 -13.61 2.82
N SER A 82 3.47 -12.83 3.89
CA SER A 82 3.03 -13.32 5.20
C SER A 82 1.77 -12.67 5.73
N ASP A 83 1.54 -11.38 5.49
CA ASP A 83 0.56 -10.60 6.25
C ASP A 83 -0.86 -10.61 5.67
N HIS A 84 -1.01 -10.78 4.36
CA HIS A 84 -2.31 -10.74 3.68
C HIS A 84 -3.11 -12.03 3.87
N ILE A 85 -4.37 -11.90 4.27
CA ILE A 85 -5.29 -13.00 4.52
C ILE A 85 -6.38 -13.05 3.47
N ASN A 86 -7.12 -11.95 3.26
CA ASN A 86 -8.22 -11.88 2.29
C ASN A 86 -8.55 -10.45 1.93
N ALA A 87 -8.92 -10.24 0.67
CA ALA A 87 -9.54 -9.02 0.19
C ALA A 87 -10.76 -9.36 -0.68
N GLN A 88 -11.79 -8.52 -0.65
CA GLN A 88 -13.00 -8.69 -1.45
C GLN A 88 -13.62 -7.34 -1.79
N PHE A 89 -13.86 -7.09 -3.09
CA PHE A 89 -14.69 -5.96 -3.50
C PHE A 89 -16.16 -6.25 -3.27
N VAL A 90 -16.91 -5.26 -2.79
CA VAL A 90 -18.35 -5.38 -2.49
C VAL A 90 -19.10 -4.10 -2.87
N GLY A 91 -20.42 -4.23 -3.01
CA GLY A 91 -21.30 -3.09 -3.35
C GLY A 91 -21.40 -2.83 -4.85
N LYS A 92 -21.39 -1.56 -5.27
CA LYS A 92 -21.56 -1.17 -6.68
C LYS A 92 -20.25 -1.31 -7.43
N LEU A 93 -19.97 -2.49 -7.97
CA LEU A 93 -18.76 -2.78 -8.75
C LEU A 93 -18.87 -2.29 -10.20
N GLY A 94 -17.72 -2.19 -10.87
CA GLY A 94 -17.63 -2.01 -12.31
C GLY A 94 -17.90 -3.30 -13.08
N GLU A 95 -17.67 -3.28 -14.38
CA GLU A 95 -17.76 -4.47 -15.23
C GLU A 95 -16.84 -5.58 -14.72
N ASN A 96 -17.27 -6.82 -14.85
CA ASN A 96 -16.57 -8.01 -14.39
C ASN A 96 -16.17 -7.98 -12.90
N GLY A 97 -16.91 -7.23 -12.08
CA GLY A 97 -16.65 -7.13 -10.64
C GLY A 97 -15.45 -6.25 -10.26
N THR A 98 -14.96 -5.43 -11.18
CA THR A 98 -13.80 -4.56 -10.93
C THR A 98 -14.09 -3.46 -9.90
N ALA A 99 -13.05 -2.98 -9.23
CA ALA A 99 -13.15 -1.83 -8.35
C ALA A 99 -13.50 -0.54 -9.12
N ARG A 100 -14.29 0.31 -8.48
CA ARG A 100 -14.61 1.67 -8.94
C ARG A 100 -14.89 2.58 -7.76
N ALA A 101 -14.88 3.89 -8.00
CA ALA A 101 -15.31 4.85 -7.00
C ALA A 101 -16.77 4.58 -6.54
N GLY A 102 -17.01 4.64 -5.23
CA GLY A 102 -18.27 4.32 -4.58
C GLY A 102 -18.50 2.83 -4.28
N ALA A 103 -17.64 1.93 -4.76
CA ALA A 103 -17.59 0.55 -4.29
C ALA A 103 -16.93 0.50 -2.90
N LYS A 104 -16.91 -0.69 -2.30
CA LYS A 104 -16.23 -0.93 -1.04
C LYS A 104 -15.27 -2.11 -1.18
N ILE A 105 -14.30 -2.15 -0.29
CA ILE A 105 -13.39 -3.28 -0.14
C ILE A 105 -13.42 -3.76 1.30
N ARG A 106 -13.51 -5.09 1.48
CA ARG A 106 -13.25 -5.76 2.75
C ARG A 106 -11.85 -6.29 2.74
N ILE A 107 -11.05 -5.85 3.71
CA ILE A 107 -9.65 -6.26 3.86
C ILE A 107 -9.49 -6.98 5.18
N LYS A 108 -8.77 -8.10 5.14
CA LYS A 108 -8.32 -8.83 6.32
C LYS A 108 -6.85 -9.14 6.17
N GLU A 109 -6.06 -8.59 7.06
CA GLU A 109 -4.60 -8.71 7.10
C GLU A 109 -4.09 -8.45 8.52
N THR A 110 -2.81 -8.60 8.75
CA THR A 110 -2.13 -8.15 9.97
C THR A 110 -0.79 -7.53 9.59
N MET A 111 -0.28 -6.62 10.40
CA MET A 111 0.99 -5.95 10.12
C MET A 111 2.13 -6.72 10.78
N GLN A 112 3.11 -7.16 9.98
CA GLN A 112 4.31 -7.87 10.44
C GLN A 112 3.97 -9.10 11.32
N TYR A 113 3.18 -10.02 10.78
CA TYR A 113 2.73 -11.22 11.49
C TYR A 113 3.88 -12.02 12.11
N ASN A 114 4.98 -12.18 11.40
CA ASN A 114 6.15 -12.94 11.87
C ASN A 114 6.81 -12.34 13.12
N LYS A 115 6.67 -11.01 13.33
CA LYS A 115 7.23 -10.30 14.49
C LYS A 115 6.20 -10.11 15.60
N TYR A 116 4.96 -9.77 15.27
CA TYR A 116 3.96 -9.30 16.21
C TYR A 116 2.72 -10.20 16.30
N GLY A 117 2.64 -11.28 15.50
CA GLY A 117 1.43 -12.11 15.45
C GLY A 117 0.20 -11.28 15.04
N PHE A 118 -0.88 -11.42 15.79
CA PHE A 118 -2.12 -10.64 15.61
C PHE A 118 -2.21 -9.39 16.48
N GLN A 119 -1.09 -8.77 16.85
CA GLN A 119 -1.11 -7.53 17.64
C GLN A 119 -1.70 -6.36 16.84
N PHE A 120 -1.45 -6.28 15.53
CA PHE A 120 -1.91 -5.20 14.65
C PHE A 120 -2.81 -5.73 13.51
N PRO A 121 -3.98 -6.30 13.84
CA PRO A 121 -4.88 -6.85 12.84
C PRO A 121 -5.65 -5.73 12.12
N VAL A 122 -5.84 -5.90 10.82
CA VAL A 122 -6.77 -5.13 10.01
C VAL A 122 -7.93 -6.04 9.61
N ASN A 123 -9.14 -5.67 9.96
CA ASN A 123 -10.37 -6.32 9.53
C ASN A 123 -11.41 -5.23 9.29
N GLN A 124 -11.39 -4.66 8.10
CA GLN A 124 -12.12 -3.43 7.80
C GLN A 124 -12.89 -3.55 6.49
N GLU A 125 -14.06 -2.90 6.46
CA GLU A 125 -14.75 -2.54 5.22
C GLU A 125 -14.53 -1.04 4.98
N LEU A 126 -13.91 -0.71 3.84
CA LEU A 126 -13.52 0.65 3.45
C LEU A 126 -14.24 1.04 2.16
N GLU A 127 -14.61 2.31 2.03
CA GLU A 127 -15.14 2.89 0.80
C GLU A 127 -13.99 3.23 -0.15
N ILE A 128 -14.10 2.87 -1.41
CA ILE A 128 -13.20 3.30 -2.47
C ILE A 128 -13.64 4.69 -2.92
N PHE A 129 -12.86 5.70 -2.62
CA PHE A 129 -13.21 7.09 -2.94
C PHE A 129 -12.87 7.46 -4.38
N TYR A 130 -11.79 6.91 -4.92
CA TYR A 130 -11.39 7.04 -6.31
C TYR A 130 -10.58 5.83 -6.75
N CYS A 131 -10.59 5.55 -8.05
CA CYS A 131 -9.89 4.44 -8.66
C CYS A 131 -9.60 4.84 -10.11
N GLU A 132 -8.54 5.63 -10.29
CA GLU A 132 -8.19 6.29 -11.54
C GLU A 132 -6.94 5.66 -12.17
N LYS A 133 -6.52 6.19 -13.31
CA LYS A 133 -5.34 5.68 -14.03
C LYS A 133 -4.02 5.95 -13.28
N ASP A 134 -3.96 7.01 -12.50
CA ASP A 134 -2.79 7.55 -11.82
C ASP A 134 -2.91 7.52 -10.28
N GLY A 135 -3.96 6.88 -9.78
CA GLY A 135 -4.14 6.81 -8.35
C GLY A 135 -5.33 6.00 -7.86
N TRP A 136 -5.26 5.67 -6.60
CA TRP A 136 -6.29 4.91 -5.89
C TRP A 136 -6.43 5.41 -4.46
N GLY A 137 -7.65 5.36 -3.91
CA GLY A 137 -7.88 5.81 -2.55
C GLY A 137 -9.09 5.19 -1.90
N MET A 138 -8.91 4.83 -0.64
CA MET A 138 -9.97 4.23 0.18
C MET A 138 -9.94 4.75 1.61
N GLY A 139 -11.03 4.52 2.33
CA GLY A 139 -11.08 4.90 3.73
C GLY A 139 -12.45 4.78 4.36
N LYS A 140 -12.60 5.41 5.53
CA LYS A 140 -13.88 5.45 6.27
C LYS A 140 -14.44 6.85 6.32
N ARG A 141 -15.76 6.94 6.07
CA ARG A 141 -16.57 8.13 6.40
C ARG A 141 -17.27 7.90 7.73
N ILE A 142 -17.31 8.95 8.52
CA ILE A 142 -18.13 9.02 9.73
C ILE A 142 -19.16 10.14 9.52
N PRO A 143 -20.46 9.91 9.79
CA PRO A 143 -21.46 10.94 9.68
C PRO A 143 -21.03 12.21 10.43
N PHE A 144 -21.30 13.37 9.87
CA PHE A 144 -20.94 14.72 10.39
C PHE A 144 -19.44 15.06 10.38
N PHE A 145 -18.53 14.08 10.33
CA PHE A 145 -17.06 14.32 10.36
C PHE A 145 -16.38 14.11 9.00
N GLY A 146 -17.07 13.46 8.06
CA GLY A 146 -16.52 13.20 6.73
C GLY A 146 -15.52 12.03 6.71
N LYS A 147 -14.48 12.11 5.89
CA LYS A 147 -13.42 11.11 5.85
C LYS A 147 -12.57 11.22 7.10
N MET A 148 -12.47 10.13 7.88
CA MET A 148 -11.75 10.11 9.17
C MET A 148 -10.45 9.33 9.13
N ILE A 149 -10.42 8.25 8.37
CA ILE A 149 -9.22 7.50 8.01
C ILE A 149 -9.31 7.29 6.53
N PHE A 150 -8.35 7.75 5.80
CA PHE A 150 -8.25 7.43 4.38
C PHE A 150 -6.79 7.32 3.97
N LEU A 151 -6.57 6.45 3.02
CA LEU A 151 -5.30 6.36 2.33
C LEU A 151 -5.51 6.78 0.88
N ARG A 152 -4.47 7.41 0.38
CA ARG A 152 -4.36 7.82 -1.01
C ARG A 152 -3.03 7.36 -1.56
N ILE A 153 -3.11 6.77 -2.73
CA ILE A 153 -1.97 6.30 -3.48
C ILE A 153 -1.95 7.07 -4.79
N SER A 154 -0.79 7.55 -5.18
CA SER A 154 -0.55 8.07 -6.52
C SER A 154 0.72 7.47 -7.09
N TYR A 155 0.74 7.29 -8.39
CA TYR A 155 1.86 6.67 -9.08
C TYR A 155 2.05 7.30 -10.46
N LYS A 156 3.31 7.38 -10.89
CA LYS A 156 3.68 8.01 -12.16
C LYS A 156 4.85 7.29 -12.79
N ASP A 157 4.76 7.06 -14.11
CA ASP A 157 5.86 6.47 -14.87
C ASP A 157 7.10 7.37 -14.86
N VAL A 158 8.26 6.74 -14.74
CA VAL A 158 9.58 7.36 -14.87
C VAL A 158 10.21 6.92 -16.17
N TYR A 159 10.73 7.89 -16.91
CA TYR A 159 11.31 7.68 -18.23
C TYR A 159 12.81 7.91 -18.19
N GLU A 160 13.54 7.05 -18.90
CA GLU A 160 14.94 7.20 -19.25
C GLU A 160 15.09 6.84 -20.73
N ASP A 161 15.70 7.71 -21.53
CA ASP A 161 15.86 7.58 -22.98
C ASP A 161 14.53 7.23 -23.74
N GLY A 162 13.43 7.86 -23.30
CA GLY A 162 12.10 7.65 -23.89
C GLY A 162 11.42 6.33 -23.53
N LYS A 163 12.02 5.51 -22.68
CA LYS A 163 11.45 4.24 -22.19
C LYS A 163 11.04 4.36 -20.73
N ILE A 164 9.93 3.70 -20.37
CA ILE A 164 9.53 3.58 -18.97
C ILE A 164 10.51 2.62 -18.29
N ILE A 165 11.20 3.09 -17.24
CA ILE A 165 12.11 2.30 -16.42
C ILE A 165 11.47 1.82 -15.12
N GLY A 166 10.35 2.40 -14.73
CA GLY A 166 9.63 2.08 -13.50
C GLY A 166 8.62 3.14 -13.14
N VAL A 167 8.15 3.09 -11.89
CA VAL A 167 7.12 3.97 -11.35
C VAL A 167 7.59 4.62 -10.06
N HIS A 168 7.38 5.93 -9.92
CA HIS A 168 7.31 6.59 -8.62
C HIS A 168 5.99 6.27 -7.95
N TYR A 169 6.05 5.76 -6.72
CA TYR A 169 4.89 5.39 -5.93
C TYR A 169 4.84 6.18 -4.62
N HIS A 170 3.78 6.93 -4.48
CA HIS A 170 3.52 7.78 -3.33
C HIS A 170 2.31 7.28 -2.54
N TYR A 171 2.43 7.28 -1.22
CA TYR A 171 1.40 6.77 -0.31
C TYR A 171 1.13 7.78 0.81
N GLU A 172 -0.13 8.06 1.07
CA GLU A 172 -0.57 8.96 2.15
C GLU A 172 -1.61 8.27 3.01
N VAL A 173 -1.46 8.37 4.33
CA VAL A 173 -2.51 8.01 5.30
C VAL A 173 -2.88 9.23 6.10
N VAL A 174 -4.16 9.60 6.06
CA VAL A 174 -4.70 10.67 6.88
C VAL A 174 -5.61 10.08 7.94
N ALA A 175 -5.34 10.39 9.20
CA ALA A 175 -6.16 9.97 10.33
C ALA A 175 -6.66 11.17 11.13
N GLY A 176 -7.98 11.22 11.31
CA GLY A 176 -8.67 12.32 11.97
C GLY A 176 -9.35 13.30 11.01
N THR A 177 -9.94 14.34 11.55
CA THR A 177 -10.62 15.42 10.80
C THR A 177 -9.90 16.74 10.99
N ASN A 178 -9.91 17.58 9.97
CA ASN A 178 -9.36 18.93 10.02
C ASN A 178 -10.26 19.97 10.73
N LYS A 179 -11.45 19.57 11.20
CA LYS A 179 -12.35 20.45 11.94
C LYS A 179 -11.70 20.90 13.26
N GLN A 180 -11.84 22.18 13.61
CA GLN A 180 -11.16 22.77 14.76
C GLN A 180 -11.98 22.83 16.05
N ASN A 181 -13.21 22.28 16.07
CA ASN A 181 -14.04 22.28 17.26
C ASN A 181 -13.57 21.26 18.32
N ILE A 182 -14.03 21.42 19.57
CA ILE A 182 -13.63 20.61 20.72
C ILE A 182 -13.91 19.12 20.48
N MET A 183 -15.05 18.79 19.87
CA MET A 183 -15.46 17.41 19.58
C MET A 183 -14.50 16.77 18.57
N ALA A 184 -14.13 17.48 17.50
CA ALA A 184 -13.17 17.02 16.50
C ALA A 184 -11.79 16.75 17.13
N LYS A 185 -11.32 17.66 18.00
CA LYS A 185 -10.05 17.47 18.73
C LYS A 185 -10.09 16.26 19.65
N ALA A 186 -11.20 16.02 20.37
CA ALA A 186 -11.36 14.85 21.23
C ALA A 186 -11.37 13.53 20.40
N ILE A 187 -12.05 13.51 19.27
CA ILE A 187 -12.10 12.36 18.36
C ILE A 187 -10.69 12.10 17.78
N ASN A 188 -10.02 13.14 17.31
CA ASN A 188 -8.66 13.01 16.76
C ASN A 188 -7.72 12.45 17.85
N LYS A 189 -7.75 12.99 19.08
CA LYS A 189 -6.93 12.49 20.19
C LYS A 189 -7.15 11.00 20.45
N LYS A 190 -8.41 10.54 20.45
CA LYS A 190 -8.74 9.13 20.66
C LYS A 190 -8.27 8.26 19.49
N LEU A 191 -8.51 8.70 18.26
CA LEU A 191 -8.15 7.96 17.05
C LEU A 191 -6.63 7.84 16.90
N VAL A 192 -5.94 8.98 16.95
CA VAL A 192 -4.48 9.06 16.75
C VAL A 192 -3.73 8.42 17.92
N GLY A 193 -4.28 8.49 19.13
CA GLY A 193 -3.69 7.86 20.33
C GLY A 193 -3.63 6.33 20.25
N GLY A 194 -4.35 5.69 19.33
CA GLY A 194 -4.24 4.26 19.05
C GLY A 194 -3.05 3.88 18.15
N PHE A 195 -2.41 4.85 17.52
CA PHE A 195 -1.25 4.62 16.66
C PHE A 195 0.04 4.78 17.45
N THR A 196 0.52 3.68 18.03
CA THR A 196 1.78 3.63 18.78
C THR A 196 2.98 3.65 17.85
N ALA A 197 4.19 3.85 18.39
CA ALA A 197 5.44 3.74 17.65
C ALA A 197 5.60 2.36 17.00
N GLU A 198 5.28 1.30 17.75
CA GLU A 198 5.31 -0.09 17.26
C GLU A 198 4.31 -0.32 16.13
N PHE A 199 3.12 0.30 16.20
CA PHE A 199 2.16 0.25 15.08
C PHE A 199 2.75 0.87 13.82
N TRP A 200 3.37 2.05 13.92
CA TRP A 200 3.97 2.71 12.76
C TRP A 200 5.14 1.91 12.19
N GLU A 201 6.00 1.36 13.05
CA GLU A 201 7.07 0.46 12.60
C GLU A 201 6.50 -0.73 11.82
N ALA A 202 5.52 -1.41 12.38
CA ALA A 202 4.87 -2.56 11.76
C ALA A 202 4.22 -2.19 10.43
N TRP A 203 3.50 -1.05 10.39
CA TRP A 203 2.80 -0.59 9.20
C TRP A 203 3.76 -0.13 8.10
N ILE A 204 4.82 0.64 8.42
CA ILE A 204 5.82 1.09 7.45
C ILE A 204 6.56 -0.10 6.86
N THR A 205 6.96 -1.07 7.69
CA THR A 205 7.63 -2.28 7.23
C THR A 205 6.71 -3.11 6.33
N HIS A 206 5.46 -3.32 6.73
CA HIS A 206 4.44 -3.98 5.94
C HIS A 206 4.27 -3.30 4.58
N ASN A 207 4.06 -1.98 4.57
CA ASN A 207 3.83 -1.22 3.35
C ASN A 207 5.07 -1.20 2.43
N THR A 208 6.28 -1.16 3.01
CA THR A 208 7.53 -1.26 2.24
C THR A 208 7.62 -2.58 1.47
N ILE A 209 7.28 -3.69 2.12
CA ILE A 209 7.25 -5.02 1.51
C ILE A 209 6.15 -5.08 0.46
N GLU A 210 4.92 -4.71 0.83
CA GLU A 210 3.73 -4.73 -0.02
C GLU A 210 3.98 -4.00 -1.36
N VAL A 211 4.51 -2.79 -1.30
CA VAL A 211 4.79 -2.01 -2.50
C VAL A 211 6.01 -2.54 -3.25
N GLY A 212 7.06 -2.92 -2.53
CA GLY A 212 8.29 -3.43 -3.13
C GLY A 212 8.11 -4.71 -3.94
N VAL A 213 7.22 -5.60 -3.51
CA VAL A 213 6.99 -6.89 -4.21
C VAL A 213 6.28 -6.75 -5.54
N PHE A 214 5.73 -5.58 -5.89
CA PHE A 214 5.21 -5.34 -7.23
C PHE A 214 6.24 -5.64 -8.33
N GLU A 215 7.50 -5.39 -8.10
CA GLU A 215 8.58 -5.68 -9.04
C GLU A 215 8.71 -7.18 -9.34
N ASN A 216 8.30 -8.06 -8.42
CA ASN A 216 8.47 -9.50 -8.53
C ASN A 216 7.33 -10.20 -9.29
N PHE A 217 6.09 -9.74 -9.13
CA PHE A 217 4.94 -10.49 -9.63
C PHE A 217 4.05 -9.70 -10.60
N LEU A 218 3.99 -8.36 -10.46
CA LEU A 218 3.00 -7.59 -11.18
C LEU A 218 3.20 -7.59 -12.71
N PRO A 219 4.43 -7.46 -13.24
CA PRO A 219 4.67 -7.61 -14.68
C PRO A 219 4.24 -8.99 -15.22
N VAL A 220 4.46 -10.05 -14.44
CA VAL A 220 4.09 -11.43 -14.79
C VAL A 220 2.57 -11.56 -14.91
N LEU A 221 1.83 -11.15 -13.88
CA LEU A 221 0.36 -11.24 -13.92
C LEU A 221 -0.25 -10.31 -14.97
N TYR A 222 0.28 -9.11 -15.13
CA TYR A 222 -0.21 -8.17 -16.13
C TYR A 222 -0.02 -8.67 -17.55
N SER A 223 1.05 -9.40 -17.84
CA SER A 223 1.25 -10.03 -19.17
C SER A 223 0.16 -11.04 -19.51
N GLN A 224 -0.44 -11.67 -18.49
CA GLN A 224 -1.52 -12.67 -18.60
C GLN A 224 -2.93 -12.07 -18.49
N ARG A 225 -3.06 -10.74 -18.40
CA ARG A 225 -4.33 -10.06 -18.07
C ARG A 225 -5.50 -10.29 -19.02
N ASN A 226 -5.24 -10.82 -20.19
CA ASN A 226 -6.28 -11.12 -21.20
C ASN A 226 -7.07 -12.39 -20.85
N ASP A 227 -6.55 -13.26 -19.97
CA ASP A 227 -7.25 -14.43 -19.46
C ASP A 227 -7.13 -14.51 -17.93
N LEU A 228 -8.04 -13.84 -17.25
CA LEU A 228 -8.04 -13.74 -15.78
C LEU A 228 -8.34 -15.07 -15.09
N ASN A 229 -8.80 -16.10 -15.82
CA ASN A 229 -9.12 -17.40 -15.26
C ASN A 229 -7.92 -18.34 -15.20
N SER A 230 -6.89 -18.08 -15.99
CA SER A 230 -5.67 -18.91 -16.10
C SER A 230 -4.41 -18.22 -15.57
N LEU A 231 -4.54 -17.20 -14.74
CA LEU A 231 -3.38 -16.54 -14.14
C LEU A 231 -2.55 -17.56 -13.35
N SER A 232 -1.25 -17.56 -13.62
CA SER A 232 -0.28 -18.38 -12.90
C SER A 232 0.97 -17.59 -12.52
N TYR A 233 1.66 -18.05 -11.50
CA TYR A 233 2.94 -17.51 -11.05
C TYR A 233 3.90 -18.64 -10.71
N SER A 234 5.11 -18.56 -11.27
CA SER A 234 6.26 -19.39 -10.91
C SER A 234 7.42 -18.48 -10.51
N LYS A 235 8.24 -18.93 -9.56
CA LYS A 235 9.47 -18.23 -9.16
C LYS A 235 10.40 -17.95 -10.34
N ASN A 236 10.40 -18.83 -11.34
CA ASN A 236 11.17 -18.68 -12.57
C ASN A 236 10.66 -17.57 -13.50
N MET A 237 9.42 -17.11 -13.33
CA MET A 237 8.85 -15.99 -14.09
C MET A 237 9.22 -14.63 -13.49
N ASN A 238 9.77 -14.60 -12.26
CA ASN A 238 10.13 -13.35 -11.59
C ASN A 238 11.17 -12.56 -12.41
N PRO A 239 10.87 -11.32 -12.85
CA PRO A 239 11.79 -10.52 -13.66
C PRO A 239 13.13 -10.24 -12.97
N ILE A 240 13.14 -10.14 -11.64
CA ILE A 240 14.34 -9.85 -10.84
C ILE A 240 15.29 -11.04 -10.88
N THR A 241 14.80 -12.27 -10.79
CA THR A 241 15.64 -13.48 -10.88
C THR A 241 16.16 -13.72 -12.29
N GLN A 242 15.53 -13.15 -13.32
CA GLN A 242 15.96 -13.26 -14.72
C GLN A 242 17.02 -12.24 -15.14
N GLY A 243 17.64 -11.50 -14.21
CA GLY A 243 18.77 -10.61 -14.51
C GLY A 243 18.54 -9.13 -14.30
N MET A 244 17.39 -8.72 -13.78
CA MET A 244 17.24 -7.36 -13.24
C MET A 244 17.92 -7.32 -11.87
N ALA A 245 19.23 -7.04 -11.85
CA ALA A 245 19.97 -6.88 -10.61
C ALA A 245 19.23 -5.91 -9.68
N LEU A 246 19.09 -6.31 -8.42
CA LEU A 246 18.78 -5.40 -7.31
C LEU A 246 19.90 -4.35 -7.28
N GLN A 247 19.73 -3.25 -8.01
CA GLN A 247 20.64 -2.12 -7.81
C GLN A 247 20.38 -1.61 -6.40
N GLU A 248 21.47 -1.29 -5.68
CA GLU A 248 21.40 -0.56 -4.41
C GLU A 248 20.38 0.58 -4.56
N GLN A 249 19.25 0.44 -3.90
CA GLN A 249 18.21 1.43 -4.00
C GLN A 249 18.63 2.58 -3.08
N LYS A 250 19.19 3.62 -3.68
CA LYS A 250 19.34 4.90 -3.00
C LYS A 250 17.95 5.32 -2.54
N GLY A 251 17.87 5.71 -1.28
CA GLY A 251 16.63 6.25 -0.70
C GLY A 251 16.04 7.32 -1.61
N TYR A 252 14.75 7.46 -1.55
CA TYR A 252 13.97 8.38 -2.36
C TYR A 252 14.44 9.85 -2.18
N ASP A 253 14.11 10.70 -3.16
CA ASP A 253 14.43 12.13 -3.12
C ASP A 253 13.77 12.80 -1.91
N GLN A 254 14.59 13.16 -0.93
CA GLN A 254 14.16 13.81 0.31
C GLN A 254 13.48 15.18 0.01
N ASN A 255 13.89 15.86 -1.06
CA ASN A 255 13.30 17.15 -1.45
C ASN A 255 11.84 16.99 -1.86
N LEU A 256 11.51 15.91 -2.57
CA LEU A 256 10.12 15.63 -2.98
C LEU A 256 9.22 15.34 -1.77
N LEU A 257 9.72 14.60 -0.77
CA LEU A 257 9.02 14.38 0.48
C LEU A 257 8.74 15.70 1.20
N GLU A 258 9.75 16.56 1.32
CA GLU A 258 9.62 17.88 1.94
C GLU A 258 8.63 18.77 1.20
N GLU A 259 8.67 18.79 -0.13
CA GLU A 259 7.74 19.56 -0.95
C GLU A 259 6.29 19.10 -0.74
N ARG A 260 6.04 17.79 -0.72
CA ARG A 260 4.72 17.24 -0.47
C ARG A 260 4.21 17.54 0.93
N LEU A 261 5.07 17.45 1.95
CA LEU A 261 4.72 17.80 3.32
C LEU A 261 4.40 19.30 3.45
N LYS A 262 5.14 20.19 2.76
CA LYS A 262 4.82 21.63 2.67
C LYS A 262 3.47 21.89 2.01
N GLY A 263 3.10 21.12 0.98
CA GLY A 263 1.78 21.17 0.35
C GLY A 263 0.65 20.91 1.36
N TYR A 264 0.85 20.02 2.32
CA TYR A 264 -0.10 19.79 3.42
C TYR A 264 -0.15 20.97 4.40
N GLU A 265 0.96 21.62 4.72
CA GLU A 265 1.00 22.84 5.54
C GLU A 265 0.18 23.95 4.92
N LEU A 266 0.34 24.19 3.62
CA LEU A 266 -0.36 25.24 2.88
C LEU A 266 -1.86 24.98 2.73
N SER A 267 -2.28 23.73 2.53
CA SER A 267 -3.68 23.37 2.27
C SER A 267 -4.55 23.34 3.52
N THR A 268 -4.00 23.30 4.72
CA THR A 268 -4.71 23.02 5.97
C THR A 268 -4.51 24.04 7.08
N ASN A 269 -3.78 25.12 6.83
CA ASN A 269 -3.54 26.24 7.77
C ASN A 269 -3.09 25.79 9.17
N ALA A 270 -1.93 25.20 9.28
CA ALA A 270 -1.17 24.91 10.50
C ALA A 270 -0.95 23.42 10.80
N PHE A 271 -0.06 22.78 10.06
CA PHE A 271 0.56 21.53 10.44
C PHE A 271 1.86 21.79 11.21
N GLU A 272 2.10 21.00 12.27
CA GLU A 272 3.42 20.87 12.87
C GLU A 272 4.16 19.75 12.15
N TYR A 273 5.26 20.08 11.50
CA TYR A 273 6.14 19.13 10.83
C TYR A 273 7.07 18.47 11.85
N GLN A 274 7.06 17.15 11.93
CA GLN A 274 7.99 16.39 12.74
C GLN A 274 8.80 15.45 11.85
N GLN A 275 9.79 16.00 11.15
CA GLN A 275 10.74 15.20 10.41
C GLN A 275 11.66 14.44 11.37
N GLY A 276 11.77 13.14 11.20
CA GLY A 276 12.70 12.31 11.94
C GLY A 276 12.25 11.79 13.29
N ALA A 277 11.04 12.11 13.76
CA ALA A 277 10.54 11.56 15.02
C ALA A 277 10.54 10.01 15.04
N MET A 278 10.32 9.38 13.89
CA MET A 278 10.39 7.92 13.79
C MET A 278 11.80 7.38 13.49
N LYS A 279 12.74 8.15 12.90
CA LYS A 279 14.15 7.72 12.82
C LYS A 279 14.75 7.42 14.21
N SER A 280 14.28 8.13 15.25
CA SER A 280 14.68 7.88 16.64
C SER A 280 13.97 6.67 17.27
N ILE A 281 12.93 6.15 16.64
CA ILE A 281 12.16 5.00 17.12
C ILE A 281 12.63 3.71 16.43
N LEU A 282 13.12 3.82 15.20
CA LEU A 282 13.62 2.71 14.39
C LEU A 282 15.17 2.61 14.40
N GLY A 283 15.86 3.55 15.07
CA GLY A 283 17.32 3.61 15.19
C GLY A 283 17.89 2.80 16.34
#